data_311df7192b6dc3e5f33855570879847a
#
_entry.id   311df7192b6dc3e5f33855570879847a
#
_cell.length_a   1.000
_cell.length_b   1.000
_cell.length_c   1.000
_cell.angle_alpha   90.00
_cell.angle_beta   90.00
_cell.angle_gamma   90.00
#
_symmetry.space_group_name_H-M   'P 1'
#
loop_
_entity.id
_entity.type
_entity.pdbx_description
1 polymer ?
#
loop_
_entity_poly.entity_id
_entity_poly.type
_entity_poly.pdbx_seq_one_letter_code
_entity_poly.pdbx_strand_id
1 'polypeptide(L)'
;PARASRPALVAGLAALLAAGPALAEFQSRYAGVPYATGGITSDEADAMRAAARDYSLEITMAAPSPFPAYNDFVAGTAVRVTDRNGIVVLDAPNTGPILLADLPPGSYTIEAADNGQVQTRHVHVGPRGRTQLTFLWR
;
A
#
# COMPACT_ATOMS: atom_id res chain seq x y z
N PRO A 1 2.84 -36.24 10.82
CA PRO A 1 3.75 -35.17 11.25
C PRO A 1 3.92 -34.11 10.17
N ALA A 2 4.76 -34.35 9.16
CA ALA A 2 4.93 -33.39 8.08
C ALA A 2 3.62 -33.09 7.33
N ARG A 3 2.69 -33.99 7.39
CA ARG A 3 1.39 -33.82 6.75
C ARG A 3 0.55 -32.71 7.37
N ALA A 4 0.78 -32.41 8.64
CA ALA A 4 -0.01 -31.40 9.33
C ALA A 4 0.21 -30.00 8.75
N SER A 5 1.38 -29.71 8.17
CA SER A 5 1.66 -28.41 7.58
C SER A 5 1.11 -28.26 6.16
N ARG A 6 0.81 -29.37 5.48
CA ARG A 6 0.31 -29.31 4.12
C ARG A 6 -1.06 -28.64 3.97
N PRO A 7 -2.03 -28.96 4.81
CA PRO A 7 -3.32 -28.26 4.73
C PRO A 7 -3.19 -26.74 4.91
N ALA A 8 -2.28 -26.31 5.78
CA ALA A 8 -2.04 -24.89 5.98
C ALA A 8 -1.44 -24.23 4.73
N LEU A 9 -0.52 -24.91 4.04
CA LEU A 9 0.05 -24.41 2.80
C LEU A 9 -1.00 -24.28 1.70
N VAL A 10 -1.86 -25.29 1.59
CA VAL A 10 -2.95 -25.26 0.61
C VAL A 10 -3.90 -24.11 0.89
N ALA A 11 -4.22 -23.87 2.15
CA ALA A 11 -5.07 -22.76 2.52
C ALA A 11 -4.43 -21.41 2.16
N GLY A 12 -3.12 -21.28 2.35
CA GLY A 12 -2.39 -20.07 1.96
C GLY A 12 -2.45 -19.82 0.46
N LEU A 13 -2.28 -20.87 -0.35
CA LEU A 13 -2.41 -20.76 -1.80
C LEU A 13 -3.82 -20.34 -2.21
N ALA A 14 -4.82 -20.91 -1.59
CA ALA A 14 -6.21 -20.55 -1.90
C ALA A 14 -6.46 -19.08 -1.62
N ALA A 15 -5.91 -18.53 -0.54
CA ALA A 15 -6.04 -17.12 -0.22
C ALA A 15 -5.38 -16.22 -1.27
N LEU A 16 -4.22 -16.61 -1.79
CA LEU A 16 -3.55 -15.86 -2.85
C LEU A 16 -4.37 -15.86 -4.14
N LEU A 17 -4.95 -17.02 -4.49
CA LEU A 17 -5.79 -17.11 -5.68
C LEU A 17 -7.03 -16.23 -5.54
N ALA A 18 -7.60 -16.16 -4.34
CA ALA A 18 -8.76 -15.30 -4.08
C ALA A 18 -8.43 -13.82 -4.24
N ALA A 19 -7.19 -13.41 -3.98
CA ALA A 19 -6.75 -12.03 -4.15
C ALA A 19 -6.57 -11.61 -5.61
N GLY A 20 -6.52 -12.59 -6.53
CA GLY A 20 -6.36 -12.37 -7.96
C GLY A 20 -4.92 -12.39 -8.43
N PRO A 21 -4.66 -12.95 -9.62
CA PRO A 21 -3.29 -13.12 -10.12
C PRO A 21 -2.57 -11.80 -10.43
N ALA A 22 -3.28 -10.80 -10.94
CA ALA A 22 -2.66 -9.51 -11.29
C ALA A 22 -2.14 -8.78 -10.07
N LEU A 23 -2.85 -8.86 -8.95
CA LEU A 23 -2.45 -8.22 -7.71
C LEU A 23 -1.39 -9.03 -6.97
N ALA A 24 -1.44 -10.37 -7.08
CA ALA A 24 -0.52 -11.26 -6.38
C ALA A 24 0.96 -10.93 -6.70
N GLU A 25 1.25 -10.44 -7.90
CA GLU A 25 2.60 -10.07 -8.30
C GLU A 25 3.15 -8.88 -7.50
N PHE A 26 2.27 -8.05 -6.95
CA PHE A 26 2.64 -6.82 -6.24
C PHE A 26 2.49 -6.94 -4.73
N GLN A 27 1.97 -8.06 -4.25
CA GLN A 27 1.75 -8.27 -2.83
C GLN A 27 3.05 -8.58 -2.11
N SER A 28 3.21 -7.98 -0.93
CA SER A 28 4.36 -8.16 -0.07
C SER A 28 3.92 -8.12 1.38
N ARG A 29 4.85 -8.38 2.29
CA ARG A 29 4.62 -8.23 3.72
C ARG A 29 5.81 -7.57 4.38
N TYR A 30 5.53 -6.70 5.33
CA TYR A 30 6.54 -6.12 6.19
C TYR A 30 6.10 -6.30 7.65
N ALA A 31 6.92 -6.98 8.46
CA ALA A 31 6.59 -7.25 9.87
C ALA A 31 5.19 -7.84 10.06
N GLY A 32 4.75 -8.68 9.14
CA GLY A 32 3.42 -9.27 9.15
C GLY A 32 2.31 -8.41 8.53
N VAL A 33 2.60 -7.18 8.13
CA VAL A 33 1.62 -6.29 7.50
C VAL A 33 1.56 -6.57 6.00
N PRO A 34 0.40 -7.01 5.48
CA PRO A 34 0.24 -7.17 4.04
C PRO A 34 0.21 -5.81 3.35
N TYR A 35 0.94 -5.69 2.26
CA TYR A 35 0.86 -4.48 1.45
C TYR A 35 1.08 -4.81 -0.02
N ALA A 36 0.65 -3.91 -0.88
CA ALA A 36 0.85 -4.01 -2.32
C ALA A 36 1.16 -2.62 -2.87
N THR A 37 2.04 -2.55 -3.85
CA THR A 37 2.36 -1.28 -4.50
C THR A 37 2.50 -1.49 -6.00
N GLY A 38 2.08 -0.52 -6.77
CA GLY A 38 2.09 -0.56 -8.23
C GLY A 38 1.33 0.61 -8.81
N GLY A 39 0.77 0.43 -10.01
CA GLY A 39 -0.03 1.45 -10.67
C GLY A 39 0.71 2.25 -11.71
N ILE A 40 1.84 1.76 -12.20
CA ILE A 40 2.62 2.44 -13.25
C ILE A 40 1.86 2.40 -14.58
N THR A 41 1.25 1.26 -14.91
CA THR A 41 0.41 1.14 -16.10
C THR A 41 -1.06 1.35 -15.73
N SER A 42 -1.89 1.64 -16.73
CA SER A 42 -3.34 1.77 -16.53
C SER A 42 -3.95 0.50 -15.96
N ASP A 43 -3.54 -0.65 -16.46
CA ASP A 43 -4.07 -1.93 -16.01
C ASP A 43 -3.68 -2.21 -14.56
N GLU A 44 -2.46 -1.91 -14.18
CA GLU A 44 -2.01 -2.02 -12.79
C GLU A 44 -2.81 -1.09 -11.88
N ALA A 45 -2.98 0.16 -12.31
CA ALA A 45 -3.72 1.15 -11.53
C ALA A 45 -5.17 0.72 -11.32
N ASP A 46 -5.81 0.18 -12.36
CA ASP A 46 -7.18 -0.32 -12.26
C ASP A 46 -7.27 -1.52 -11.30
N ALA A 47 -6.32 -2.44 -11.39
CA ALA A 47 -6.26 -3.59 -10.50
C ALA A 47 -6.04 -3.16 -9.05
N MET A 48 -5.17 -2.19 -8.80
CA MET A 48 -4.91 -1.67 -7.47
C MET A 48 -6.13 -1.00 -6.88
N ARG A 49 -6.83 -0.18 -7.67
CA ARG A 49 -8.05 0.50 -7.21
C ARG A 49 -9.17 -0.50 -6.91
N ALA A 50 -9.28 -1.54 -7.72
CA ALA A 50 -10.28 -2.59 -7.47
C ALA A 50 -9.98 -3.35 -6.18
N ALA A 51 -8.70 -3.59 -5.87
CA ALA A 51 -8.29 -4.29 -4.67
C ALA A 51 -8.32 -3.42 -3.41
N ALA A 52 -8.37 -2.10 -3.55
CA ALA A 52 -8.23 -1.18 -2.43
C ALA A 52 -9.28 -1.39 -1.34
N ARG A 53 -10.45 -1.91 -1.70
CA ARG A 53 -11.52 -2.20 -0.73
C ARG A 53 -11.11 -3.25 0.30
N ASP A 54 -10.13 -4.09 -0.02
CA ASP A 54 -9.66 -5.15 0.85
C ASP A 54 -8.52 -4.72 1.78
N TYR A 55 -8.14 -3.44 1.70
CA TYR A 55 -7.06 -2.86 2.49
C TYR A 55 -7.57 -1.69 3.31
N SER A 56 -7.02 -1.51 4.49
CA SER A 56 -7.45 -0.44 5.38
C SER A 56 -6.85 0.92 5.02
N LEU A 57 -5.78 0.95 4.23
CA LEU A 57 -5.09 2.18 3.85
C LEU A 57 -4.77 2.18 2.36
N GLU A 58 -5.09 3.28 1.71
CA GLU A 58 -4.74 3.51 0.30
C GLU A 58 -3.99 4.84 0.19
N ILE A 59 -2.76 4.78 -0.32
CA ILE A 59 -1.92 5.96 -0.52
C ILE A 59 -1.68 6.13 -2.02
N THR A 60 -1.90 7.34 -2.50
CA THR A 60 -1.60 7.72 -3.88
C THR A 60 -0.52 8.80 -3.89
N MET A 61 0.47 8.64 -4.77
CA MET A 61 1.53 9.61 -4.99
C MET A 61 1.32 10.28 -6.34
N ALA A 62 1.26 11.61 -6.34
CA ALA A 62 0.98 12.39 -7.53
C ALA A 62 1.78 13.69 -7.55
N ALA A 63 1.91 14.28 -8.72
CA ALA A 63 2.51 15.60 -8.92
C ALA A 63 1.62 16.41 -9.86
N PRO A 64 1.63 17.75 -9.76
CA PRO A 64 0.86 18.57 -10.68
C PRO A 64 1.31 18.32 -12.12
N SER A 65 0.34 18.14 -13.01
CA SER A 65 0.56 17.99 -14.44
C SER A 65 0.56 19.36 -15.11
N PRO A 66 1.31 19.55 -16.21
CA PRO A 66 1.17 20.74 -17.03
C PRO A 66 -0.21 20.85 -17.70
N PHE A 67 -0.97 19.75 -17.72
CA PHE A 67 -2.32 19.74 -18.25
C PHE A 67 -3.32 20.06 -17.15
N PRO A 68 -4.22 21.06 -17.31
CA PRO A 68 -4.97 21.62 -16.18
C PRO A 68 -5.95 20.70 -15.49
N ALA A 69 -6.33 19.58 -16.03
CA ALA A 69 -7.44 18.81 -15.51
C ALA A 69 -7.03 17.62 -14.62
N TYR A 70 -5.73 17.31 -14.48
CA TYR A 70 -5.31 16.11 -13.74
C TYR A 70 -3.85 16.22 -13.30
N ASN A 71 -3.47 15.31 -12.42
CA ASN A 71 -2.11 15.19 -11.90
C ASN A 71 -1.43 13.96 -12.52
N ASP A 72 -0.11 14.01 -12.61
CA ASP A 72 0.69 12.85 -12.99
C ASP A 72 0.92 11.95 -11.77
N PHE A 73 0.94 10.65 -11.97
CA PHE A 73 1.32 9.72 -10.92
C PHE A 73 2.84 9.67 -10.76
N VAL A 74 3.29 9.54 -9.52
CA VAL A 74 4.71 9.54 -9.16
C VAL A 74 5.10 8.14 -8.69
N ALA A 75 6.15 7.59 -9.29
CA ALA A 75 6.74 6.32 -8.89
C ALA A 75 8.11 6.55 -8.26
N GLY A 76 8.60 5.56 -7.52
CA GLY A 76 9.92 5.61 -6.90
C GLY A 76 9.95 6.34 -5.58
N THR A 77 8.81 6.55 -4.96
CA THR A 77 8.70 7.18 -3.65
C THR A 77 9.04 6.17 -2.54
N ALA A 78 9.75 6.62 -1.52
CA ALA A 78 9.98 5.82 -0.32
C ALA A 78 8.89 6.14 0.70
N VAL A 79 8.22 5.11 1.22
CA VAL A 79 7.14 5.28 2.19
C VAL A 79 7.46 4.50 3.45
N ARG A 80 7.36 5.17 4.60
CA ARG A 80 7.53 4.56 5.91
C ARG A 80 6.33 4.87 6.77
N VAL A 81 5.79 3.85 7.42
CA VAL A 81 4.67 3.98 8.36
C VAL A 81 5.13 3.58 9.74
N THR A 82 4.86 4.44 10.71
CA THR A 82 5.23 4.23 12.11
C THR A 82 3.97 4.24 12.95
N ASP A 83 3.87 3.36 13.93
CA ASP A 83 2.72 3.37 14.83
C ASP A 83 2.89 4.43 15.93
N ARG A 84 1.89 4.52 16.82
CA ARG A 84 1.89 5.53 17.89
C ARG A 84 3.04 5.33 18.89
N ASN A 85 3.65 4.15 18.93
CA ASN A 85 4.77 3.84 19.80
C ASN A 85 6.12 4.07 19.16
N GLY A 86 6.15 4.61 17.93
CA GLY A 86 7.38 4.85 17.20
C GLY A 86 7.95 3.63 16.51
N ILE A 87 7.20 2.54 16.44
CA ILE A 87 7.64 1.31 15.78
C ILE A 87 7.31 1.38 14.31
N VAL A 88 8.30 1.10 13.46
CA VAL A 88 8.09 1.03 12.01
C VAL A 88 7.28 -0.22 11.69
N VAL A 89 6.10 -0.03 11.15
CA VAL A 89 5.19 -1.13 10.78
C VAL A 89 5.17 -1.38 9.28
N LEU A 90 5.73 -0.47 8.49
CA LEU A 90 5.86 -0.63 7.05
C LEU A 90 7.03 0.23 6.57
N ASP A 91 7.88 -0.35 5.73
CA ASP A 91 8.98 0.38 5.11
C ASP A 91 9.12 -0.11 3.68
N ALA A 92 8.68 0.72 2.74
CA ALA A 92 8.69 0.43 1.32
C ALA A 92 9.60 1.45 0.62
N PRO A 93 10.85 1.09 0.31
CA PRO A 93 11.83 2.06 -0.18
C PRO A 93 11.60 2.50 -1.64
N ASN A 94 10.78 1.79 -2.37
CA ASN A 94 10.54 2.10 -3.78
C ASN A 94 9.12 1.69 -4.15
N THR A 95 8.19 2.64 -4.07
CA THR A 95 6.79 2.35 -4.34
C THR A 95 6.38 2.78 -5.75
N GLY A 96 5.34 2.14 -6.27
CA GLY A 96 4.60 2.68 -7.41
C GLY A 96 3.68 3.83 -6.95
N PRO A 97 2.91 4.40 -7.88
CA PRO A 97 2.02 5.52 -7.57
C PRO A 97 0.92 5.20 -6.57
N ILE A 98 0.60 3.92 -6.40
CA ILE A 98 -0.42 3.48 -5.45
C ILE A 98 0.21 2.50 -4.46
N LEU A 99 -0.05 2.69 -3.19
CA LEU A 99 0.34 1.78 -2.11
C LEU A 99 -0.90 1.41 -1.31
N LEU A 100 -1.14 0.13 -1.17
CA LEU A 100 -2.22 -0.41 -0.33
C LEU A 100 -1.59 -1.14 0.85
N ALA A 101 -2.10 -0.91 2.05
CA ALA A 101 -1.62 -1.59 3.25
C ALA A 101 -2.78 -1.96 4.15
N ASP A 102 -2.68 -3.12 4.78
CA ASP A 102 -3.70 -3.59 5.70
C ASP A 102 -3.18 -3.46 7.13
N LEU A 103 -3.38 -2.28 7.70
CA LEU A 103 -2.94 -1.96 9.04
C LEU A 103 -4.05 -2.22 10.06
N PRO A 104 -3.70 -2.71 11.25
CA PRO A 104 -4.67 -2.78 12.34
C PRO A 104 -5.21 -1.39 12.69
N PRO A 105 -6.41 -1.30 13.29
CA PRO A 105 -6.93 -0.02 13.76
C PRO A 105 -5.95 0.66 14.72
N GLY A 106 -5.78 1.96 14.53
CA GLY A 106 -4.86 2.73 15.35
C GLY A 106 -4.44 4.02 14.67
N SER A 107 -3.54 4.74 15.33
CA SER A 107 -2.97 5.99 14.84
C SER A 107 -1.58 5.73 14.27
N TYR A 108 -1.30 6.33 13.13
CA TYR A 108 -0.05 6.10 12.41
C TYR A 108 0.51 7.41 11.87
N THR A 109 1.82 7.45 11.74
CA THR A 109 2.53 8.52 11.04
C THR A 109 3.07 7.96 9.74
N ILE A 110 2.78 8.61 8.63
CA ILE A 110 3.21 8.20 7.31
C ILE A 110 4.19 9.23 6.77
N GLU A 111 5.40 8.79 6.47
CA GLU A 111 6.41 9.61 5.82
C GLU A 111 6.60 9.13 4.39
N ALA A 112 6.54 10.06 3.45
CA ALA A 112 6.80 9.77 2.04
C ALA A 112 7.91 10.69 1.55
N ALA A 113 8.89 10.13 0.87
CA ALA A 113 10.05 10.87 0.37
C ALA A 113 10.21 10.67 -1.14
N ASP A 114 10.36 11.76 -1.86
CA ASP A 114 10.58 11.75 -3.29
C ASP A 114 11.61 12.84 -3.63
N ASN A 115 12.71 12.45 -4.30
CA ASN A 115 13.80 13.37 -4.67
C ASN A 115 14.28 14.23 -3.49
N GLY A 116 14.42 13.61 -2.31
CA GLY A 116 14.87 14.30 -1.10
C GLY A 116 13.83 15.16 -0.40
N GLN A 117 12.64 15.28 -0.96
CA GLN A 117 11.53 15.98 -0.31
C GLN A 117 10.72 14.99 0.53
N VAL A 118 10.53 15.32 1.80
CA VAL A 118 9.81 14.46 2.73
C VAL A 118 8.50 15.12 3.12
N GLN A 119 7.41 14.39 3.04
CA GLN A 119 6.12 14.81 3.56
C GLN A 119 5.67 13.85 4.64
N THR A 120 5.05 14.38 5.68
CA THR A 120 4.59 13.60 6.82
C THR A 120 3.09 13.83 7.02
N ARG A 121 2.36 12.76 7.24
CA ARG A 121 0.93 12.79 7.55
C ARG A 121 0.63 11.92 8.74
N HIS A 122 -0.28 12.38 9.58
CA HIS A 122 -0.81 11.61 10.69
C HIS A 122 -2.19 11.13 10.30
N VAL A 123 -2.44 9.82 10.43
CA VAL A 123 -3.72 9.22 10.04
C VAL A 123 -4.23 8.33 11.15
N HIS A 124 -5.55 8.15 11.16
CA HIS A 124 -6.22 7.20 12.04
C HIS A 124 -6.90 6.14 11.19
N VAL A 125 -6.55 4.87 11.44
CA VAL A 125 -7.18 3.73 10.77
C VAL A 125 -8.23 3.19 11.71
N GLY A 126 -9.49 3.20 11.26
CA GLY A 126 -10.60 2.69 12.04
C GLY A 126 -10.75 1.18 11.91
N PRO A 127 -11.64 0.57 12.72
CA PRO A 127 -11.90 -0.86 12.64
C PRO A 127 -12.66 -1.27 11.40
N ARG A 128 -13.29 -0.33 10.73
CA ARG A 128 -14.05 -0.56 9.50
C ARG A 128 -13.78 0.55 8.52
N GLY A 129 -13.98 0.26 7.25
CA GLY A 129 -13.79 1.23 6.20
C GLY A 129 -12.34 1.34 5.79
N ARG A 130 -12.06 2.37 5.05
CA ARG A 130 -10.77 2.56 4.41
C ARG A 130 -10.33 4.00 4.55
N THR A 131 -9.07 4.19 4.89
CA THR A 131 -8.45 5.50 4.91
C THR A 131 -7.75 5.73 3.56
N GLN A 132 -8.05 6.84 2.92
CA GLN A 132 -7.44 7.25 1.65
C GLN A 132 -6.60 8.49 1.87
N LEU A 133 -5.43 8.51 1.24
CA LEU A 133 -4.46 9.58 1.41
C LEU A 133 -3.74 9.83 0.09
N THR A 134 -3.55 11.10 -0.24
CA THR A 134 -2.78 11.48 -1.43
C THR A 134 -1.64 12.39 -1.01
N PHE A 135 -0.42 12.03 -1.42
CA PHE A 135 0.73 12.91 -1.33
C PHE A 135 0.89 13.61 -2.67
N LEU A 136 0.99 14.93 -2.61
CA LEU A 136 1.14 15.75 -3.81
C LEU A 136 2.52 16.40 -3.77
N TRP A 137 3.33 16.09 -4.76
CA TRP A 137 4.69 16.59 -4.91
C TRP A 137 4.72 17.76 -5.88
N ARG A 138 5.54 18.76 -5.59
CA ARG A 138 5.66 19.96 -6.41
C ARG A 138 7.09 20.22 -6.85
#